data_e9a47b14b4279bc8cc76888b72645fbe
#
_entry.id   e9a47b14b4279bc8cc76888b72645fbe
#
_cell.length_a   1.000
_cell.length_b   1.000
_cell.length_c   1.000
_cell.angle_alpha   90.00
_cell.angle_beta   90.00
_cell.angle_gamma   90.00
#
_symmetry.space_group_name_H-M   'P 1'
#
loop_
_entity.id
_entity.type
_entity.pdbx_description
1 polymer ?
#
loop_
_entity_poly.entity_id
_entity_poly.type
_entity_poly.pdbx_seq_one_letter_code
_entity_poly.pdbx_strand_id
1 'polypeptide(L)'
;MNAGFGLKHRVVFITGANRGIGRVIAETLLDYGVEKVYLAVRDLSSVDDFEMRYADRVTPIFLDLNQPNSIYAAAANAQDVDVVINNAGILNKAAILDPAAIESLQNEFDINVFGLLRMAQAFAPLLKNNGGGAFVQLNSIASLRSVPAFATYAASKAAAYSLTQAIRHELGQQGTVVLSVHPGPVDTDMAKSIGVSDADPPSVVAQAIIKALELGEPHVFPDSRAQQIGREYKHFAKQVVE
;
A
#
# COMPACT_ATOMS: atom_id res chain seq x y z
N MET A 1 2.30 17.81 -14.61
CA MET A 1 2.89 16.48 -14.45
C MET A 1 3.85 16.58 -13.29
N ASN A 2 3.68 15.77 -12.26
CA ASN A 2 4.63 15.72 -11.17
C ASN A 2 5.98 15.21 -11.71
N ALA A 3 7.09 15.67 -11.12
CA ALA A 3 8.40 15.10 -11.44
C ALA A 3 8.41 13.63 -11.07
N GLY A 4 9.01 12.77 -11.91
CA GLY A 4 9.16 11.36 -11.61
C GLY A 4 10.07 11.14 -10.40
N PHE A 5 9.84 10.06 -9.65
CA PHE A 5 10.61 9.68 -8.48
C PHE A 5 11.32 8.34 -8.71
N GLY A 6 12.64 8.36 -8.74
CA GLY A 6 13.46 7.15 -8.92
C GLY A 6 13.66 6.38 -7.61
N LEU A 7 13.57 5.04 -7.69
CA LEU A 7 13.68 4.16 -6.52
C LEU A 7 15.09 3.59 -6.27
N LYS A 8 15.99 3.65 -7.25
CA LYS A 8 17.36 3.15 -7.06
C LYS A 8 18.09 3.87 -5.93
N HIS A 9 18.80 3.11 -5.10
CA HIS A 9 19.54 3.61 -3.94
C HIS A 9 18.68 4.29 -2.88
N ARG A 10 17.37 3.97 -2.81
CA ARG A 10 16.44 4.48 -1.80
C ARG A 10 16.23 3.48 -0.68
N VAL A 11 15.93 4.00 0.50
CA VAL A 11 15.49 3.22 1.66
C VAL A 11 13.97 3.14 1.67
N VAL A 12 13.42 1.93 1.65
CA VAL A 12 11.98 1.68 1.51
C VAL A 12 11.42 1.03 2.78
N PHE A 13 10.28 1.50 3.25
CA PHE A 13 9.51 0.91 4.34
C PHE A 13 8.23 0.26 3.79
N ILE A 14 8.02 -1.04 4.04
CA ILE A 14 6.88 -1.78 3.48
C ILE A 14 6.08 -2.43 4.61
N THR A 15 4.78 -2.08 4.75
CA THR A 15 3.90 -2.75 5.69
C THR A 15 3.33 -4.05 5.12
N GLY A 16 3.27 -5.13 5.94
CA GLY A 16 2.79 -6.43 5.51
C GLY A 16 3.71 -7.11 4.50
N ALA A 17 5.04 -7.00 4.70
CA ALA A 17 6.06 -7.46 3.77
C ALA A 17 6.29 -8.99 3.77
N ASN A 18 5.64 -9.74 4.66
CA ASN A 18 5.90 -11.18 4.84
C ASN A 18 5.18 -12.10 3.85
N ARG A 19 4.13 -11.63 3.17
CA ARG A 19 3.36 -12.45 2.21
C ARG A 19 2.68 -11.62 1.13
N GLY A 20 2.11 -12.31 0.14
CA GLY A 20 1.28 -11.70 -0.90
C GLY A 20 1.96 -10.56 -1.65
N ILE A 21 1.22 -9.49 -1.90
CA ILE A 21 1.70 -8.32 -2.64
C ILE A 21 2.92 -7.69 -1.96
N GLY A 22 2.87 -7.50 -0.63
CA GLY A 22 3.95 -6.82 0.11
C GLY A 22 5.29 -7.55 0.03
N ARG A 23 5.27 -8.90 0.11
CA ARG A 23 6.46 -9.73 -0.06
C ARG A 23 7.06 -9.56 -1.46
N VAL A 24 6.23 -9.68 -2.50
CA VAL A 24 6.69 -9.57 -3.88
C VAL A 24 7.18 -8.16 -4.21
N ILE A 25 6.57 -7.11 -3.63
CA ILE A 25 7.10 -5.74 -3.74
C ILE A 25 8.51 -5.68 -3.12
N ALA A 26 8.72 -6.21 -1.92
CA ALA A 26 10.02 -6.18 -1.26
C ALA A 26 11.10 -6.88 -2.11
N GLU A 27 10.84 -8.11 -2.58
CA GLU A 27 11.75 -8.86 -3.45
C GLU A 27 12.06 -8.10 -4.75
N THR A 28 11.02 -7.61 -5.42
CA THR A 28 11.17 -6.87 -6.69
C THR A 28 11.99 -5.59 -6.52
N LEU A 29 11.77 -4.84 -5.43
CA LEU A 29 12.52 -3.60 -5.18
C LEU A 29 13.98 -3.87 -4.81
N LEU A 30 14.26 -4.91 -4.03
CA LEU A 30 15.63 -5.33 -3.73
C LEU A 30 16.38 -5.73 -5.00
N ASP A 31 15.73 -6.49 -5.90
CA ASP A 31 16.30 -6.88 -7.19
C ASP A 31 16.43 -5.68 -8.16
N TYR A 32 15.53 -4.68 -8.06
CA TYR A 32 15.59 -3.44 -8.83
C TYR A 32 16.76 -2.52 -8.41
N GLY A 33 17.28 -2.66 -7.20
CA GLY A 33 18.44 -1.91 -6.71
C GLY A 33 18.10 -0.78 -5.74
N VAL A 34 17.05 -0.93 -4.92
CA VAL A 34 16.89 -0.10 -3.71
C VAL A 34 18.04 -0.41 -2.74
N GLU A 35 18.41 0.54 -1.92
CA GLU A 35 19.49 0.37 -0.95
C GLU A 35 19.10 -0.59 0.17
N LYS A 36 17.97 -0.33 0.81
CA LYS A 36 17.49 -1.08 1.96
C LYS A 36 15.96 -1.15 2.00
N VAL A 37 15.43 -2.23 2.57
CA VAL A 37 14.00 -2.41 2.83
C VAL A 37 13.75 -2.70 4.32
N TYR A 38 12.94 -1.88 4.98
CA TYR A 38 12.32 -2.20 6.24
C TYR A 38 11.11 -3.09 6.01
N LEU A 39 11.16 -4.32 6.53
CA LEU A 39 10.10 -5.31 6.41
C LEU A 39 9.18 -5.20 7.64
N ALA A 40 8.14 -4.37 7.55
CA ALA A 40 7.25 -4.14 8.68
C ALA A 40 6.17 -5.22 8.77
N VAL A 41 6.25 -6.03 9.83
CA VAL A 41 5.44 -7.24 10.04
C VAL A 41 5.04 -7.40 11.51
N ARG A 42 3.98 -8.19 11.78
CA ARG A 42 3.54 -8.51 13.14
C ARG A 42 4.32 -9.65 13.78
N ASP A 43 4.91 -10.49 12.97
CA ASP A 43 5.76 -11.61 13.39
C ASP A 43 7.10 -11.51 12.65
N LEU A 44 8.16 -11.18 13.37
CA LEU A 44 9.48 -10.96 12.79
C LEU A 44 10.05 -12.22 12.15
N SER A 45 9.77 -13.39 12.74
CA SER A 45 10.24 -14.68 12.19
C SER A 45 9.66 -15.00 10.81
N SER A 46 8.54 -14.36 10.44
CA SER A 46 7.90 -14.54 9.14
C SER A 46 8.71 -14.00 7.94
N VAL A 47 9.86 -13.37 8.21
CA VAL A 47 10.75 -12.79 7.19
C VAL A 47 12.22 -13.18 7.37
N ASP A 48 12.51 -14.20 8.18
CA ASP A 48 13.89 -14.71 8.42
C ASP A 48 14.60 -15.09 7.11
N ASP A 49 13.86 -15.62 6.14
CA ASP A 49 14.40 -15.98 4.83
C ASP A 49 14.85 -14.78 3.99
N PHE A 50 14.29 -13.57 4.22
CA PHE A 50 14.80 -12.34 3.64
C PHE A 50 16.17 -11.97 4.20
N GLU A 51 16.37 -12.10 5.51
CA GLU A 51 17.65 -11.82 6.14
C GLU A 51 18.73 -12.76 5.64
N MET A 52 18.40 -14.05 5.47
CA MET A 52 19.31 -15.02 4.87
C MET A 52 19.68 -14.70 3.41
N ARG A 53 18.73 -14.16 2.62
CA ARG A 53 18.92 -13.90 1.19
C ARG A 53 19.55 -12.53 0.90
N TYR A 54 19.18 -11.50 1.66
CA TYR A 54 19.52 -10.11 1.36
C TYR A 54 20.40 -9.44 2.41
N ALA A 55 20.69 -10.16 3.51
CA ALA A 55 21.59 -9.74 4.60
C ALA A 55 21.27 -8.32 5.12
N ASP A 56 22.25 -7.44 5.14
CA ASP A 56 22.18 -6.06 5.62
C ASP A 56 21.26 -5.12 4.81
N ARG A 57 20.78 -5.58 3.65
CA ARG A 57 19.84 -4.82 2.82
C ARG A 57 18.37 -4.92 3.31
N VAL A 58 18.11 -5.71 4.32
CA VAL A 58 16.77 -5.81 4.92
C VAL A 58 16.84 -5.61 6.43
N THR A 59 15.77 -5.05 6.97
CA THR A 59 15.62 -4.87 8.42
C THR A 59 14.19 -5.20 8.81
N PRO A 60 13.94 -6.34 9.45
CA PRO A 60 12.65 -6.65 10.03
C PRO A 60 12.28 -5.63 11.11
N ILE A 61 11.04 -5.19 11.13
CA ILE A 61 10.54 -4.26 12.14
C ILE A 61 9.12 -4.66 12.56
N PHE A 62 8.89 -4.68 13.90
CA PHE A 62 7.56 -4.99 14.41
C PHE A 62 6.58 -3.85 14.13
N LEU A 63 5.46 -4.17 13.49
CA LEU A 63 4.39 -3.23 13.24
C LEU A 63 3.02 -3.92 13.20
N ASP A 64 2.11 -3.47 14.05
CA ASP A 64 0.70 -3.84 14.04
C ASP A 64 -0.15 -2.58 13.89
N LEU A 65 -0.91 -2.47 12.80
CA LEU A 65 -1.75 -1.30 12.53
C LEU A 65 -2.88 -1.10 13.56
N ASN A 66 -3.23 -2.14 14.33
CA ASN A 66 -4.14 -2.03 15.47
C ASN A 66 -3.47 -1.47 16.74
N GLN A 67 -2.15 -1.35 16.76
CA GLN A 67 -1.39 -0.86 17.89
C GLN A 67 -0.68 0.46 17.53
N PRO A 68 -1.29 1.63 17.77
CA PRO A 68 -0.71 2.91 17.35
C PRO A 68 0.73 3.12 17.80
N ASN A 69 1.07 2.68 19.02
CA ASN A 69 2.42 2.82 19.56
C ASN A 69 3.47 2.05 18.75
N SER A 70 3.10 0.91 18.13
CA SER A 70 4.02 0.16 17.28
C SER A 70 4.36 0.92 16.00
N ILE A 71 3.41 1.71 15.46
CA ILE A 71 3.63 2.53 14.27
C ILE A 71 4.63 3.64 14.56
N TYR A 72 4.44 4.37 15.67
CA TYR A 72 5.38 5.43 16.06
C TYR A 72 6.76 4.89 16.44
N ALA A 73 6.82 3.74 17.10
CA ALA A 73 8.09 3.06 17.39
C ALA A 73 8.80 2.63 16.10
N ALA A 74 8.07 2.08 15.13
CA ALA A 74 8.63 1.70 13.83
C ALA A 74 9.17 2.93 13.09
N ALA A 75 8.44 4.05 13.05
CA ALA A 75 8.89 5.30 12.47
C ALA A 75 10.15 5.84 13.17
N ALA A 76 10.22 5.76 14.51
CA ALA A 76 11.40 6.16 15.27
C ALA A 76 12.66 5.34 14.95
N ASN A 77 12.49 4.07 14.54
CA ASN A 77 13.59 3.17 14.16
C ASN A 77 13.94 3.19 12.65
N ALA A 78 13.16 3.91 11.82
CA ALA A 78 13.35 3.98 10.37
C ALA A 78 13.55 5.45 9.90
N GLN A 79 14.50 6.16 10.54
CA GLN A 79 14.70 7.59 10.32
C GLN A 79 15.27 7.94 8.93
N ASP A 80 15.90 6.98 8.26
CA ASP A 80 16.53 7.10 6.94
C ASP A 80 15.58 6.78 5.78
N VAL A 81 14.28 6.58 6.04
CA VAL A 81 13.31 6.17 5.03
C VAL A 81 13.05 7.26 3.98
N ASP A 82 13.16 6.89 2.71
CA ASP A 82 12.79 7.72 1.55
C ASP A 82 11.38 7.39 1.02
N VAL A 83 10.95 6.14 1.14
CA VAL A 83 9.71 5.65 0.55
C VAL A 83 8.92 4.82 1.54
N VAL A 84 7.65 5.14 1.71
CA VAL A 84 6.71 4.32 2.48
C VAL A 84 5.73 3.65 1.54
N ILE A 85 5.65 2.31 1.61
CA ILE A 85 4.64 1.52 0.91
C ILE A 85 3.67 0.96 1.94
N ASN A 86 2.54 1.63 2.12
CA ASN A 86 1.47 1.22 3.00
C ASN A 86 0.59 0.18 2.30
N ASN A 87 1.02 -1.09 2.41
CA ASN A 87 0.43 -2.23 1.75
C ASN A 87 -0.48 -3.06 2.67
N ALA A 88 -0.17 -3.17 3.95
CA ALA A 88 -0.96 -3.99 4.89
C ALA A 88 -2.44 -3.60 4.90
N GLY A 89 -3.29 -4.61 4.91
CA GLY A 89 -4.73 -4.45 4.95
C GLY A 89 -5.43 -5.79 5.14
N ILE A 90 -6.70 -5.74 5.50
CA ILE A 90 -7.55 -6.92 5.65
C ILE A 90 -8.78 -6.83 4.76
N LEU A 91 -9.35 -7.98 4.47
CA LEU A 91 -10.62 -8.16 3.78
C LEU A 91 -11.44 -9.19 4.56
N ASN A 92 -12.62 -8.79 5.02
CA ASN A 92 -13.62 -9.67 5.58
C ASN A 92 -14.71 -9.95 4.53
N LYS A 93 -15.16 -11.20 4.46
CA LYS A 93 -16.22 -11.58 3.53
C LYS A 93 -17.58 -11.33 4.20
N ALA A 94 -18.05 -10.09 4.13
CA ALA A 94 -19.34 -9.68 4.67
C ALA A 94 -20.14 -8.86 3.64
N ALA A 95 -21.32 -9.35 3.30
CA ALA A 95 -22.32 -8.60 2.56
C ALA A 95 -22.98 -7.56 3.48
N ILE A 96 -23.64 -6.54 2.89
CA ILE A 96 -24.16 -5.41 3.68
C ILE A 96 -25.26 -5.79 4.68
N LEU A 97 -26.01 -6.85 4.44
CA LEU A 97 -27.04 -7.35 5.34
C LEU A 97 -26.61 -8.56 6.17
N ASP A 98 -25.32 -8.91 6.11
CA ASP A 98 -24.75 -9.96 6.95
C ASP A 98 -24.78 -9.51 8.43
N PRO A 99 -25.19 -10.37 9.38
CA PRO A 99 -25.12 -10.05 10.82
C PRO A 99 -23.73 -9.59 11.30
N ALA A 100 -22.66 -10.08 10.67
CA ALA A 100 -21.28 -9.69 10.98
C ALA A 100 -20.83 -8.39 10.27
N ALA A 101 -21.67 -7.74 9.48
CA ALA A 101 -21.25 -6.60 8.66
C ALA A 101 -20.72 -5.42 9.49
N ILE A 102 -21.32 -5.12 10.64
CA ILE A 102 -20.87 -4.02 11.51
C ILE A 102 -19.48 -4.32 12.09
N GLU A 103 -19.29 -5.50 12.66
CA GLU A 103 -18.00 -5.92 13.21
C GLU A 103 -16.91 -5.97 12.13
N SER A 104 -17.23 -6.53 10.96
CA SER A 104 -16.31 -6.57 9.81
C SER A 104 -15.91 -5.16 9.38
N LEU A 105 -16.87 -4.24 9.29
CA LEU A 105 -16.60 -2.86 8.91
C LEU A 105 -15.71 -2.16 9.93
N GLN A 106 -15.95 -2.33 11.23
CA GLN A 106 -15.13 -1.76 12.30
C GLN A 106 -13.69 -2.25 12.19
N ASN A 107 -13.47 -3.57 12.09
CA ASN A 107 -12.15 -4.16 11.94
C ASN A 107 -11.40 -3.66 10.69
N GLU A 108 -12.11 -3.55 9.56
CA GLU A 108 -11.55 -3.06 8.32
C GLU A 108 -11.23 -1.55 8.39
N PHE A 109 -12.04 -0.77 9.08
CA PHE A 109 -11.73 0.65 9.30
C PHE A 109 -10.52 0.82 10.21
N ASP A 110 -10.39 0.05 11.28
CA ASP A 110 -9.25 0.14 12.20
C ASP A 110 -7.92 -0.07 11.48
N ILE A 111 -7.85 -1.04 10.56
CA ILE A 111 -6.63 -1.39 9.84
C ILE A 111 -6.49 -0.60 8.53
N ASN A 112 -7.52 -0.62 7.65
CA ASN A 112 -7.40 -0.08 6.31
C ASN A 112 -7.49 1.46 6.28
N VAL A 113 -8.17 2.08 7.26
CA VAL A 113 -8.46 3.52 7.29
C VAL A 113 -7.66 4.22 8.38
N PHE A 114 -7.88 3.86 9.65
CA PHE A 114 -7.13 4.48 10.75
C PHE A 114 -5.65 4.09 10.72
N GLY A 115 -5.33 2.85 10.33
CA GLY A 115 -3.95 2.44 10.09
C GLY A 115 -3.26 3.32 9.04
N LEU A 116 -3.90 3.58 7.90
CA LEU A 116 -3.37 4.49 6.88
C LEU A 116 -3.12 5.89 7.45
N LEU A 117 -4.09 6.45 8.17
CA LEU A 117 -3.96 7.81 8.71
C LEU A 117 -2.80 7.90 9.70
N ARG A 118 -2.68 6.92 10.61
CA ARG A 118 -1.56 6.85 11.57
C ARG A 118 -0.21 6.69 10.89
N MET A 119 -0.13 5.85 9.84
CA MET A 119 1.09 5.71 9.03
C MET A 119 1.47 7.04 8.37
N ALA A 120 0.52 7.75 7.76
CA ALA A 120 0.79 9.05 7.16
C ALA A 120 1.29 10.05 8.21
N GLN A 121 0.64 10.14 9.36
CA GLN A 121 1.04 11.04 10.46
C GLN A 121 2.44 10.73 11.01
N ALA A 122 2.78 9.44 11.16
CA ALA A 122 4.07 9.03 11.71
C ALA A 122 5.23 9.26 10.73
N PHE A 123 5.00 9.02 9.43
CA PHE A 123 6.06 9.03 8.42
C PHE A 123 6.17 10.35 7.63
N ALA A 124 5.13 11.20 7.59
CA ALA A 124 5.19 12.47 6.88
C ALA A 124 6.35 13.38 7.34
N PRO A 125 6.63 13.54 8.65
CA PRO A 125 7.77 14.34 9.10
C PRO A 125 9.12 13.75 8.66
N LEU A 126 9.26 12.41 8.65
CA LEU A 126 10.49 11.73 8.22
C LEU A 126 10.74 11.95 6.74
N LEU A 127 9.72 11.71 5.90
CA LEU A 127 9.81 11.95 4.46
C LEU A 127 10.19 13.41 4.17
N LYS A 128 9.59 14.37 4.88
CA LYS A 128 9.95 15.80 4.75
C LYS A 128 11.42 16.04 5.06
N ASN A 129 11.90 15.51 6.19
CA ASN A 129 13.28 15.69 6.64
C ASN A 129 14.29 15.06 5.68
N ASN A 130 13.91 13.96 5.00
CA ASN A 130 14.72 13.26 4.03
C ASN A 130 14.55 13.77 2.59
N GLY A 131 13.97 14.96 2.40
CA GLY A 131 13.89 15.63 1.10
C GLY A 131 12.60 15.37 0.30
N GLY A 132 11.53 14.92 0.94
CA GLY A 132 10.20 14.72 0.35
C GLY A 132 9.84 13.24 0.14
N GLY A 133 10.60 12.52 -0.68
CA GLY A 133 10.41 11.07 -0.88
C GLY A 133 9.08 10.69 -1.53
N ALA A 134 8.58 9.46 -1.22
CA ALA A 134 7.32 8.97 -1.76
C ALA A 134 6.47 8.23 -0.70
N PHE A 135 5.15 8.37 -0.81
CA PHE A 135 4.17 7.61 -0.04
C PHE A 135 3.24 6.84 -0.99
N VAL A 136 3.30 5.51 -0.97
CA VAL A 136 2.52 4.62 -1.83
C VAL A 136 1.42 3.97 -1.01
N GLN A 137 0.16 4.19 -1.39
CA GLN A 137 -0.99 3.56 -0.75
C GLN A 137 -1.58 2.44 -1.59
N LEU A 138 -1.62 1.22 -1.06
CA LEU A 138 -2.33 0.09 -1.66
C LEU A 138 -3.84 0.20 -1.36
N ASN A 139 -4.55 0.80 -2.30
CA ASN A 139 -6.01 0.85 -2.34
C ASN A 139 -6.58 -0.43 -2.99
N SER A 140 -7.56 -0.34 -3.84
CA SER A 140 -8.16 -1.44 -4.61
C SER A 140 -9.07 -0.89 -5.69
N ILE A 141 -9.41 -1.65 -6.71
CA ILE A 141 -10.56 -1.33 -7.57
C ILE A 141 -11.88 -1.28 -6.77
N ALA A 142 -11.95 -1.99 -5.65
CA ALA A 142 -13.08 -1.91 -4.71
C ALA A 142 -13.22 -0.53 -4.05
N SER A 143 -12.20 0.32 -4.10
CA SER A 143 -12.28 1.72 -3.65
C SER A 143 -13.09 2.62 -4.59
N LEU A 144 -13.32 2.18 -5.83
CA LEU A 144 -14.02 2.93 -6.87
C LEU A 144 -15.45 2.43 -7.11
N ARG A 145 -15.71 1.18 -6.73
CA ARG A 145 -17.06 0.59 -6.83
C ARG A 145 -17.27 -0.44 -5.74
N SER A 146 -18.49 -0.56 -5.26
CA SER A 146 -18.83 -1.62 -4.30
C SER A 146 -18.81 -3.01 -4.95
N VAL A 147 -18.49 -4.01 -4.13
CA VAL A 147 -18.60 -5.43 -4.46
C VAL A 147 -19.50 -6.08 -3.42
N PRO A 148 -20.73 -6.53 -3.78
CA PRO A 148 -21.75 -6.94 -2.82
C PRO A 148 -21.29 -8.01 -1.82
N ALA A 149 -20.46 -8.98 -2.26
CA ALA A 149 -20.01 -10.08 -1.41
C ALA A 149 -19.01 -9.67 -0.29
N PHE A 150 -18.39 -8.48 -0.41
CA PHE A 150 -17.47 -7.87 0.56
C PHE A 150 -17.66 -6.35 0.57
N ALA A 151 -18.92 -5.96 0.84
CA ALA A 151 -19.34 -4.56 0.80
C ALA A 151 -18.64 -3.70 1.86
N THR A 152 -18.37 -4.26 3.04
CA THR A 152 -17.65 -3.58 4.13
C THR A 152 -16.21 -3.27 3.76
N TYR A 153 -15.52 -4.22 3.14
CA TYR A 153 -14.19 -4.01 2.60
C TYR A 153 -14.17 -2.90 1.55
N ALA A 154 -15.13 -2.92 0.60
CA ALA A 154 -15.22 -1.90 -0.42
C ALA A 154 -15.44 -0.50 0.20
N ALA A 155 -16.27 -0.38 1.23
CA ALA A 155 -16.47 0.85 1.97
C ALA A 155 -15.17 1.33 2.66
N SER A 156 -14.44 0.43 3.31
CA SER A 156 -13.15 0.76 3.94
C SER A 156 -12.11 1.24 2.92
N LYS A 157 -12.04 0.60 1.75
CA LYS A 157 -11.12 1.00 0.68
C LYS A 157 -11.54 2.30 -0.02
N ALA A 158 -12.83 2.60 -0.12
CA ALA A 158 -13.33 3.89 -0.59
C ALA A 158 -12.94 5.02 0.37
N ALA A 159 -13.10 4.81 1.68
CA ALA A 159 -12.65 5.75 2.71
C ALA A 159 -11.13 5.95 2.67
N ALA A 160 -10.35 4.87 2.58
CA ALA A 160 -8.89 4.94 2.46
C ALA A 160 -8.47 5.71 1.20
N TYR A 161 -9.15 5.54 0.08
CA TYR A 161 -8.84 6.28 -1.14
C TYR A 161 -9.18 7.77 -1.01
N SER A 162 -10.29 8.13 -0.38
CA SER A 162 -10.61 9.53 -0.08
C SER A 162 -9.52 10.18 0.77
N LEU A 163 -9.05 9.49 1.83
CA LEU A 163 -7.91 9.95 2.64
C LEU A 163 -6.61 10.05 1.82
N THR A 164 -6.36 9.12 0.88
CA THR A 164 -5.18 9.16 0.02
C THR A 164 -5.13 10.43 -0.83
N GLN A 165 -6.28 10.93 -1.30
CA GLN A 165 -6.38 12.19 -2.03
C GLN A 165 -6.00 13.39 -1.15
N ALA A 166 -6.50 13.44 0.09
CA ALA A 166 -6.15 14.48 1.05
C ALA A 166 -4.65 14.43 1.43
N ILE A 167 -4.13 13.22 1.69
CA ILE A 167 -2.70 12.98 1.95
C ILE A 167 -1.85 13.47 0.77
N ARG A 168 -2.27 13.23 -0.46
CA ARG A 168 -1.57 13.72 -1.66
C ARG A 168 -1.48 15.24 -1.69
N HIS A 169 -2.58 15.91 -1.39
CA HIS A 169 -2.61 17.36 -1.32
C HIS A 169 -1.63 17.92 -0.27
N GLU A 170 -1.69 17.38 0.96
CA GLU A 170 -0.85 17.84 2.06
C GLU A 170 0.63 17.50 1.87
N LEU A 171 0.95 16.24 1.57
CA LEU A 171 2.34 15.82 1.41
C LEU A 171 2.99 16.37 0.14
N GLY A 172 2.19 16.70 -0.88
CA GLY A 172 2.66 17.40 -2.07
C GLY A 172 3.28 18.77 -1.76
N GLN A 173 2.78 19.47 -0.74
CA GLN A 173 3.32 20.76 -0.28
C GLN A 173 4.74 20.65 0.30
N GLN A 174 5.13 19.49 0.79
CA GLN A 174 6.49 19.22 1.28
C GLN A 174 7.38 18.46 0.27
N GLY A 175 6.92 18.29 -0.98
CA GLY A 175 7.67 17.61 -2.04
C GLY A 175 7.57 16.08 -2.02
N THR A 176 6.65 15.50 -1.22
CA THR A 176 6.43 14.04 -1.19
C THR A 176 5.49 13.62 -2.31
N VAL A 177 5.94 12.67 -3.14
CA VAL A 177 5.09 12.05 -4.18
C VAL A 177 4.13 11.06 -3.54
N VAL A 178 2.83 11.17 -3.83
CA VAL A 178 1.83 10.21 -3.32
C VAL A 178 1.19 9.42 -4.46
N LEU A 179 1.41 8.10 -4.45
CA LEU A 179 0.87 7.17 -5.44
C LEU A 179 -0.28 6.35 -4.85
N SER A 180 -1.42 6.38 -5.52
CA SER A 180 -2.57 5.49 -5.23
C SER A 180 -2.53 4.28 -6.16
N VAL A 181 -2.41 3.09 -5.60
CA VAL A 181 -2.38 1.82 -6.34
C VAL A 181 -3.74 1.15 -6.19
N HIS A 182 -4.39 0.79 -7.30
CA HIS A 182 -5.72 0.20 -7.32
C HIS A 182 -5.69 -1.21 -7.92
N PRO A 183 -5.16 -2.23 -7.22
CA PRO A 183 -5.19 -3.59 -7.73
C PRO A 183 -6.63 -4.13 -7.82
N GLY A 184 -6.88 -4.96 -8.80
CA GLY A 184 -7.90 -5.99 -8.74
C GLY A 184 -7.43 -7.18 -7.89
N PRO A 185 -8.10 -8.34 -7.98
CA PRO A 185 -7.59 -9.55 -7.37
C PRO A 185 -6.34 -10.02 -8.12
N VAL A 186 -5.24 -10.20 -7.39
CA VAL A 186 -4.00 -10.85 -7.85
C VAL A 186 -3.77 -12.13 -7.05
N ASP A 187 -2.99 -13.09 -7.58
CA ASP A 187 -2.79 -14.42 -6.96
C ASP A 187 -2.11 -14.31 -5.59
N THR A 188 -2.93 -14.29 -4.56
CA THR A 188 -2.54 -14.21 -3.16
C THR A 188 -3.52 -15.03 -2.31
N ASP A 189 -3.14 -15.32 -1.06
CA ASP A 189 -4.04 -15.98 -0.10
C ASP A 189 -5.35 -15.20 0.09
N MET A 190 -5.29 -13.87 0.08
CA MET A 190 -6.47 -13.01 0.17
C MET A 190 -7.42 -13.23 -1.02
N ALA A 191 -6.92 -13.29 -2.25
CA ALA A 191 -7.73 -13.57 -3.42
C ALA A 191 -8.31 -14.99 -3.39
N LYS A 192 -7.52 -15.98 -2.99
CA LYS A 192 -7.98 -17.37 -2.81
C LYS A 192 -9.08 -17.47 -1.76
N SER A 193 -8.99 -16.75 -0.66
CA SER A 193 -10.01 -16.75 0.40
C SER A 193 -11.39 -16.28 -0.05
N ILE A 194 -11.45 -15.44 -1.10
CA ILE A 194 -12.70 -14.97 -1.70
C ILE A 194 -13.11 -15.75 -2.96
N GLY A 195 -12.41 -16.87 -3.26
CA GLY A 195 -12.75 -17.76 -4.35
C GLY A 195 -12.24 -17.35 -5.74
N VAL A 196 -11.22 -16.49 -5.79
CA VAL A 196 -10.57 -16.11 -7.06
C VAL A 196 -9.39 -17.05 -7.30
N SER A 197 -9.42 -17.79 -8.42
CA SER A 197 -8.38 -18.73 -8.84
C SER A 197 -7.63 -18.31 -10.10
N ASP A 198 -8.24 -17.47 -10.93
CA ASP A 198 -7.64 -16.95 -12.16
C ASP A 198 -7.34 -15.46 -11.98
N ALA A 199 -6.10 -15.17 -11.59
CA ALA A 199 -5.65 -13.83 -11.27
C ALA A 199 -4.20 -13.62 -11.70
N ASP A 200 -3.88 -12.37 -12.08
CA ASP A 200 -2.51 -11.99 -12.42
C ASP A 200 -1.55 -12.21 -11.24
N PRO A 201 -0.26 -12.49 -11.48
CA PRO A 201 0.71 -12.64 -10.41
C PRO A 201 0.94 -11.30 -9.70
N PRO A 202 1.25 -11.30 -8.39
CA PRO A 202 1.47 -10.06 -7.62
C PRO A 202 2.67 -9.23 -8.10
N SER A 203 3.57 -9.79 -8.91
CA SER A 203 4.69 -9.07 -9.53
C SER A 203 4.24 -7.93 -10.46
N VAL A 204 3.04 -8.04 -11.08
CA VAL A 204 2.50 -6.95 -11.90
C VAL A 204 2.26 -5.68 -11.06
N VAL A 205 1.92 -5.84 -9.78
CA VAL A 205 1.71 -4.71 -8.86
C VAL A 205 3.05 -4.02 -8.55
N ALA A 206 4.08 -4.80 -8.22
CA ALA A 206 5.41 -4.28 -7.92
C ALA A 206 6.01 -3.51 -9.12
N GLN A 207 5.95 -4.09 -10.32
CA GLN A 207 6.43 -3.47 -11.56
C GLN A 207 5.65 -2.18 -11.89
N ALA A 208 4.34 -2.19 -11.70
CA ALA A 208 3.50 -1.03 -11.94
C ALA A 208 3.78 0.12 -10.96
N ILE A 209 4.09 -0.15 -9.69
CA ILE A 209 4.52 0.85 -8.70
C ILE A 209 5.81 1.52 -9.15
N ILE A 210 6.83 0.75 -9.53
CA ILE A 210 8.11 1.28 -10.00
C ILE A 210 7.88 2.24 -11.17
N LYS A 211 7.19 1.77 -12.20
CA LYS A 211 6.92 2.54 -13.41
C LYS A 211 6.10 3.81 -13.12
N ALA A 212 5.07 3.71 -12.28
CA ALA A 212 4.22 4.85 -11.96
C ALA A 212 4.98 5.95 -11.20
N LEU A 213 5.85 5.57 -10.25
CA LEU A 213 6.71 6.52 -9.55
C LEU A 213 7.71 7.20 -10.50
N GLU A 214 8.37 6.45 -11.39
CA GLU A 214 9.28 7.01 -12.39
C GLU A 214 8.61 8.00 -13.33
N LEU A 215 7.33 7.76 -13.67
CA LEU A 215 6.55 8.62 -14.56
C LEU A 215 5.83 9.77 -13.82
N GLY A 216 5.87 9.81 -12.49
CA GLY A 216 5.12 10.78 -11.69
C GLY A 216 3.59 10.62 -11.80
N GLU A 217 3.12 9.40 -12.08
CA GLU A 217 1.68 9.12 -12.14
C GLU A 217 1.06 9.09 -10.75
N PRO A 218 -0.06 9.77 -10.47
CA PRO A 218 -0.70 9.76 -9.16
C PRO A 218 -1.55 8.51 -8.91
N HIS A 219 -1.93 7.78 -9.97
CA HIS A 219 -2.76 6.58 -9.91
C HIS A 219 -2.21 5.48 -10.79
N VAL A 220 -2.25 4.23 -10.31
CA VAL A 220 -1.91 3.06 -11.09
C VAL A 220 -2.91 1.90 -10.92
N PHE A 221 -3.21 1.24 -12.02
CA PHE A 221 -4.12 0.10 -12.15
C PHE A 221 -3.31 -1.06 -12.72
N PRO A 222 -2.73 -1.93 -11.84
CA PRO A 222 -1.62 -2.79 -12.24
C PRO A 222 -2.00 -4.03 -13.05
N ASP A 223 -3.08 -4.71 -12.68
CA ASP A 223 -3.50 -5.99 -13.26
C ASP A 223 -4.55 -5.82 -14.37
N SER A 224 -4.82 -6.90 -15.11
CA SER A 224 -5.71 -6.89 -16.28
C SER A 224 -7.12 -6.39 -15.95
N ARG A 225 -7.69 -6.77 -14.78
CA ARG A 225 -9.02 -6.32 -14.35
C ARG A 225 -9.00 -4.86 -13.91
N ALA A 226 -7.94 -4.45 -13.23
CA ALA A 226 -7.77 -3.07 -12.81
C ALA A 226 -7.58 -2.13 -14.00
N GLN A 227 -6.80 -2.52 -15.01
CA GLN A 227 -6.57 -1.72 -16.21
C GLN A 227 -7.86 -1.40 -16.97
N GLN A 228 -8.82 -2.32 -16.99
CA GLN A 228 -10.11 -2.09 -17.64
C GLN A 228 -10.87 -0.94 -16.95
N ILE A 229 -10.91 -0.95 -15.60
CA ILE A 229 -11.53 0.13 -14.81
C ILE A 229 -10.71 1.42 -14.92
N GLY A 230 -9.38 1.30 -14.88
CA GLY A 230 -8.48 2.45 -14.93
C GLY A 230 -8.58 3.26 -16.23
N ARG A 231 -8.89 2.64 -17.36
CA ARG A 231 -9.10 3.37 -18.63
C ARG A 231 -10.24 4.38 -18.53
N GLU A 232 -11.35 3.98 -17.94
CA GLU A 232 -12.50 4.88 -17.74
C GLU A 232 -12.24 5.89 -16.60
N TYR A 233 -11.65 5.42 -15.51
CA TYR A 233 -11.41 6.25 -14.33
C TYR A 233 -10.38 7.36 -14.56
N LYS A 234 -9.34 7.13 -15.36
CA LYS A 234 -8.29 8.14 -15.62
C LYS A 234 -8.86 9.45 -16.19
N HIS A 235 -9.87 9.37 -17.05
CA HIS A 235 -10.52 10.56 -17.59
C HIS A 235 -11.26 11.35 -16.50
N PHE A 236 -12.03 10.67 -15.68
CA PHE A 236 -12.74 11.26 -14.53
C PHE A 236 -11.77 11.84 -13.50
N ALA A 237 -10.73 11.09 -13.12
CA ALA A 237 -9.76 11.53 -12.12
C ALA A 237 -9.11 12.85 -12.50
N LYS A 238 -8.68 12.97 -13.76
CA LYS A 238 -8.02 14.18 -14.27
C LYS A 238 -8.91 15.42 -14.22
N GLN A 239 -10.24 15.26 -14.30
CA GLN A 239 -11.17 16.38 -14.30
C GLN A 239 -11.70 16.76 -12.92
N VAL A 240 -11.77 15.80 -12.00
CA VAL A 240 -12.55 15.91 -10.76
C VAL A 240 -11.70 15.68 -9.51
N VAL A 241 -10.63 14.88 -9.60
CA VAL A 241 -9.85 14.42 -8.44
C VAL A 241 -8.46 15.08 -8.38
N GLU A 242 -7.84 15.35 -9.51
CA GLU A 242 -6.52 15.98 -9.68
C GLU A 242 -6.64 17.48 -9.97
#